data_cc48a5ab42db8b97800a175ed119f38c
#
_entry.id   cc48a5ab42db8b97800a175ed119f38c
#
_cell.length_a   1.000
_cell.length_b   1.000
_cell.length_c   1.000
_cell.angle_alpha   90.00
_cell.angle_beta   90.00
_cell.angle_gamma   90.00
#
_symmetry.space_group_name_H-M   'P 1'
#
loop_
_entity.id
_entity.type
_entity.pdbx_description
1 polymer ?
#
loop_
_entity_poly.entity_id
_entity_poly.type
_entity_poly.pdbx_seq_one_letter_code
_entity_poly.pdbx_strand_id
1 'polypeptide(L)'
;MRLPGLIDPHVHVRDLNQSHKEDWTTATAAALAGGVTTILAMPNTQPPLVDAASLMLYEQAAKAKAVCDYGIFLGAGLHNAAAIAVEARRGVGLKLYLDATFGDLKLPGLDALVAHFDAWPKDRPIVAHAEEQQTAAVILAAQLAGRGVHVCHVARRSEIELIRRARERGLNVSCEVCPHHLFLIEGARPARQFEALARGARAWSGAYAEVRPRLQTQADVDALWANLDVIDCFATDHAPHTMAEKESQTPPPGFPGLETALPLWLTAAHAGLLSLDDIIARMHTGPRRIFNLPEQPETLVEVDLDADWAPVGARQQTRAAWTPFEGWALRGRVTEVTLRGRRVYDGENILVQPGYGHNVVG
;
A
#
# COMPACT_ATOMS: atom_id res chain seq x y z
N MET A 1 4.87 -23.12 6.31
CA MET A 1 4.37 -22.22 7.39
C MET A 1 3.04 -21.63 6.98
N ARG A 2 2.09 -21.50 7.92
CA ARG A 2 0.75 -20.94 7.64
C ARG A 2 0.58 -19.60 8.36
N LEU A 3 0.19 -18.58 7.61
CA LEU A 3 -0.10 -17.22 8.09
C LEU A 3 -1.60 -16.94 7.95
N PRO A 4 -2.19 -16.02 8.74
CA PRO A 4 -3.54 -15.51 8.46
C PRO A 4 -3.56 -14.78 7.13
N GLY A 5 -4.75 -14.52 6.58
CA GLY A 5 -4.90 -13.69 5.39
C GLY A 5 -4.28 -12.32 5.57
N LEU A 6 -3.39 -11.92 4.66
CA LEU A 6 -2.68 -10.65 4.75
C LEU A 6 -3.46 -9.54 4.06
N ILE A 7 -3.30 -8.32 4.55
CA ILE A 7 -4.00 -7.11 4.10
C ILE A 7 -2.98 -6.08 3.67
N ASP A 8 -3.13 -5.55 2.47
CA ASP A 8 -2.37 -4.41 2.01
C ASP A 8 -3.27 -3.15 2.02
N PRO A 9 -3.01 -2.20 2.92
CA PRO A 9 -3.86 -1.02 3.07
C PRO A 9 -3.63 0.07 2.02
N HIS A 10 -2.69 -0.11 1.06
CA HIS A 10 -2.33 0.93 0.11
C HIS A 10 -1.99 0.38 -1.27
N VAL A 11 -2.98 0.31 -2.15
CA VAL A 11 -2.83 -0.24 -3.50
C VAL A 11 -3.48 0.65 -4.55
N HIS A 12 -2.75 0.98 -5.63
CA HIS A 12 -3.27 1.70 -6.79
C HIS A 12 -3.64 0.70 -7.89
N VAL A 13 -4.88 0.23 -7.89
CA VAL A 13 -5.39 -0.76 -8.88
C VAL A 13 -5.46 -0.18 -10.29
N ARG A 14 -5.47 1.13 -10.42
CA ARG A 14 -5.64 1.85 -11.69
C ARG A 14 -7.04 1.61 -12.27
N ASP A 15 -7.23 0.65 -13.19
CA ASP A 15 -8.47 0.32 -13.92
C ASP A 15 -9.14 1.54 -14.60
N LEU A 16 -10.38 1.44 -15.01
CA LEU A 16 -11.12 2.45 -15.76
C LEU A 16 -10.28 2.96 -16.96
N ASN A 17 -10.05 4.26 -17.05
CA ASN A 17 -9.26 4.84 -18.15
C ASN A 17 -7.74 4.58 -18.03
N GLN A 18 -7.31 3.87 -16.99
CA GLN A 18 -5.91 3.50 -16.75
C GLN A 18 -5.67 1.99 -16.82
N SER A 19 -6.62 1.21 -17.32
CA SER A 19 -6.55 -0.26 -17.39
C SER A 19 -5.37 -0.80 -18.21
N HIS A 20 -4.74 0.02 -19.06
CA HIS A 20 -3.51 -0.33 -19.76
C HIS A 20 -2.31 -0.51 -18.80
N LYS A 21 -2.31 0.16 -17.62
CA LYS A 21 -1.27 0.05 -16.61
C LYS A 21 -1.52 -1.14 -15.69
N GLU A 22 -2.76 -1.27 -15.23
CA GLU A 22 -3.23 -2.29 -14.31
C GLU A 22 -4.76 -2.29 -14.29
N ASP A 23 -5.38 -3.39 -13.91
CA ASP A 23 -6.82 -3.48 -13.63
C ASP A 23 -7.11 -4.34 -12.39
N TRP A 24 -8.38 -4.43 -11.99
CA TRP A 24 -8.78 -5.21 -10.84
C TRP A 24 -8.38 -6.69 -10.94
N THR A 25 -8.41 -7.28 -12.13
CA THR A 25 -8.03 -8.70 -12.29
C THR A 25 -6.54 -8.89 -12.03
N THR A 26 -5.69 -8.10 -12.68
CA THR A 26 -4.24 -8.28 -12.59
C THR A 26 -3.68 -7.79 -11.25
N ALA A 27 -4.17 -6.67 -10.70
CA ALA A 27 -3.76 -6.20 -9.36
C ALA A 27 -4.15 -7.20 -8.25
N THR A 28 -5.38 -7.76 -8.30
CA THR A 28 -5.81 -8.73 -7.29
C THR A 28 -5.20 -10.11 -7.48
N ALA A 29 -4.82 -10.49 -8.72
CA ALA A 29 -4.00 -11.67 -8.97
C ALA A 29 -2.58 -11.49 -8.41
N ALA A 30 -1.96 -10.32 -8.61
CA ALA A 30 -0.67 -9.97 -8.02
C ALA A 30 -0.73 -9.97 -6.48
N ALA A 31 -1.84 -9.49 -5.90
CA ALA A 31 -2.08 -9.55 -4.47
C ALA A 31 -2.06 -11.00 -3.96
N LEU A 32 -2.83 -11.91 -4.57
CA LEU A 32 -2.86 -13.32 -4.20
C LEU A 32 -1.50 -14.00 -4.36
N ALA A 33 -0.79 -13.74 -5.46
CA ALA A 33 0.56 -14.27 -5.70
C ALA A 33 1.57 -13.76 -4.65
N GLY A 34 1.39 -12.56 -4.13
CA GLY A 34 2.15 -11.98 -3.01
C GLY A 34 1.65 -12.37 -1.62
N GLY A 35 0.61 -13.22 -1.50
CA GLY A 35 0.03 -13.64 -0.20
C GLY A 35 -0.93 -12.61 0.41
N VAL A 36 -1.29 -11.57 -0.32
CA VAL A 36 -2.27 -10.56 0.11
C VAL A 36 -3.67 -11.00 -0.30
N THR A 37 -4.55 -11.15 0.66
CA THR A 37 -5.93 -11.65 0.46
C THR A 37 -6.97 -10.52 0.45
N THR A 38 -6.60 -9.34 0.95
CA THR A 38 -7.43 -8.15 0.93
C THR A 38 -6.58 -6.92 0.59
N ILE A 39 -7.01 -6.14 -0.38
CA ILE A 39 -6.36 -4.87 -0.74
C ILE A 39 -7.28 -3.69 -0.46
N LEU A 40 -6.71 -2.55 -0.06
CA LEU A 40 -7.46 -1.29 0.04
C LEU A 40 -7.03 -0.35 -1.09
N ALA A 41 -7.96 -0.14 -2.03
CA ALA A 41 -7.69 0.54 -3.29
C ALA A 41 -7.76 2.06 -3.15
N MET A 42 -6.72 2.76 -3.62
CA MET A 42 -6.61 4.22 -3.60
C MET A 42 -7.48 4.92 -4.66
N PRO A 43 -7.97 6.15 -4.36
CA PRO A 43 -9.00 6.83 -5.16
C PRO A 43 -8.46 7.66 -6.33
N ASN A 44 -7.15 7.74 -6.57
CA ASN A 44 -6.55 8.55 -7.64
C ASN A 44 -6.57 7.85 -9.01
N THR A 45 -7.72 7.35 -9.38
CA THR A 45 -8.05 6.75 -10.68
C THR A 45 -8.37 7.84 -11.73
N GLN A 46 -8.77 7.47 -12.92
CA GLN A 46 -9.34 8.35 -13.94
C GLN A 46 -10.70 7.82 -14.41
N PRO A 47 -11.82 8.50 -14.05
CA PRO A 47 -11.90 9.67 -13.16
C PRO A 47 -11.51 9.34 -11.72
N PRO A 48 -11.10 10.35 -10.90
CA PRO A 48 -10.85 10.15 -9.47
C PRO A 48 -12.14 9.89 -8.69
N LEU A 49 -12.07 9.15 -7.56
CA LEU A 49 -13.26 8.75 -6.79
C LEU A 49 -13.68 9.84 -5.80
N VAL A 50 -14.26 10.93 -6.31
CA VAL A 50 -14.61 12.14 -5.54
C VAL A 50 -16.10 12.37 -5.37
N ASP A 51 -16.92 11.48 -5.92
CA ASP A 51 -18.39 11.54 -5.89
C ASP A 51 -19.02 10.14 -6.02
N ALA A 52 -20.34 10.08 -5.84
CA ALA A 52 -21.11 8.84 -5.94
C ALA A 52 -21.04 8.17 -7.31
N ALA A 53 -20.92 8.93 -8.39
CA ALA A 53 -20.94 8.41 -9.76
C ALA A 53 -19.61 7.72 -10.09
N SER A 54 -18.47 8.37 -9.82
CA SER A 54 -17.15 7.80 -10.00
C SER A 54 -16.93 6.57 -9.11
N LEU A 55 -17.41 6.62 -7.84
CA LEU A 55 -17.36 5.49 -6.93
C LEU A 55 -18.16 4.30 -7.47
N MET A 56 -19.39 4.51 -7.96
CA MET A 56 -20.23 3.45 -8.52
C MET A 56 -19.57 2.74 -9.71
N LEU A 57 -18.94 3.49 -10.61
CA LEU A 57 -18.21 2.93 -11.76
C LEU A 57 -17.08 2.01 -11.30
N TYR A 58 -16.33 2.45 -10.29
CA TYR A 58 -15.19 1.69 -9.78
C TYR A 58 -15.62 0.45 -8.99
N GLU A 59 -16.70 0.53 -8.18
CA GLU A 59 -17.31 -0.61 -7.51
C GLU A 59 -17.82 -1.68 -8.50
N GLN A 60 -18.44 -1.25 -9.60
CA GLN A 60 -18.89 -2.16 -10.65
C GLN A 60 -17.71 -2.88 -11.31
N ALA A 61 -16.63 -2.16 -11.60
CA ALA A 61 -15.43 -2.76 -12.15
C ALA A 61 -14.78 -3.76 -11.17
N ALA A 62 -14.69 -3.41 -9.88
CA ALA A 62 -14.18 -4.28 -8.82
C ALA A 62 -15.00 -5.56 -8.69
N LYS A 63 -16.33 -5.42 -8.59
CA LYS A 63 -17.26 -6.54 -8.49
C LYS A 63 -17.17 -7.51 -9.67
N ALA A 64 -16.92 -7.00 -10.87
CA ALA A 64 -16.83 -7.81 -12.08
C ALA A 64 -15.47 -8.51 -12.24
N LYS A 65 -14.40 -7.96 -11.68
CA LYS A 65 -13.03 -8.34 -12.05
C LYS A 65 -12.18 -8.86 -10.90
N ALA A 66 -12.40 -8.41 -9.65
CA ALA A 66 -11.52 -8.74 -8.53
C ALA A 66 -11.50 -10.24 -8.22
N VAL A 67 -10.32 -10.80 -7.95
CA VAL A 67 -10.12 -12.21 -7.55
C VAL A 67 -9.72 -12.35 -6.08
N CYS A 68 -9.28 -11.29 -5.40
CA CYS A 68 -9.18 -11.22 -3.94
C CYS A 68 -10.17 -10.21 -3.35
N ASP A 69 -10.32 -10.19 -2.03
CA ASP A 69 -11.20 -9.24 -1.35
C ASP A 69 -10.62 -7.83 -1.40
N TYR A 70 -11.48 -6.84 -1.31
CA TYR A 70 -11.07 -5.45 -1.49
C TYR A 70 -11.92 -4.46 -0.69
N GLY A 71 -11.34 -3.32 -0.39
CA GLY A 71 -12.03 -2.12 0.03
C GLY A 71 -11.61 -0.94 -0.84
N ILE A 72 -12.41 0.13 -0.86
CA ILE A 72 -12.16 1.28 -1.72
C ILE A 72 -12.07 2.54 -0.85
N PHE A 73 -11.01 3.35 -1.01
CA PHE A 73 -10.93 4.67 -0.42
C PHE A 73 -11.69 5.69 -1.27
N LEU A 74 -12.27 6.67 -0.59
CA LEU A 74 -12.85 7.86 -1.21
C LEU A 74 -11.82 8.99 -1.25
N GLY A 75 -11.84 9.80 -2.30
CA GLY A 75 -10.89 10.87 -2.52
C GLY A 75 -11.39 12.22 -1.99
N ALA A 76 -10.56 12.88 -1.18
CA ALA A 76 -10.78 14.26 -0.82
C ALA A 76 -10.43 15.18 -2.00
N GLY A 77 -11.39 15.96 -2.45
CA GLY A 77 -11.23 17.01 -3.47
C GLY A 77 -11.39 18.40 -2.85
N LEU A 78 -11.07 19.43 -3.61
CA LEU A 78 -11.07 20.81 -3.12
C LEU A 78 -12.44 21.27 -2.57
N HIS A 79 -13.55 20.80 -3.14
CA HIS A 79 -14.90 21.30 -2.83
C HIS A 79 -15.92 20.19 -2.52
N ASN A 80 -15.48 18.96 -2.26
CA ASN A 80 -16.40 17.83 -2.11
C ASN A 80 -16.60 17.35 -0.67
N ALA A 81 -16.09 18.04 0.36
CA ALA A 81 -16.07 17.56 1.74
C ALA A 81 -17.44 17.07 2.22
N ALA A 82 -18.50 17.89 2.08
CA ALA A 82 -19.85 17.51 2.49
C ALA A 82 -20.45 16.39 1.60
N ALA A 83 -20.25 16.46 0.28
CA ALA A 83 -20.79 15.50 -0.66
C ALA A 83 -20.16 14.12 -0.49
N ILE A 84 -18.83 14.05 -0.34
CA ILE A 84 -18.13 12.77 -0.19
C ILE A 84 -18.38 12.14 1.18
N ALA A 85 -18.65 12.91 2.21
CA ALA A 85 -19.01 12.41 3.54
C ALA A 85 -20.33 11.61 3.55
N VAL A 86 -21.26 11.92 2.65
CA VAL A 86 -22.51 11.13 2.47
C VAL A 86 -22.20 9.70 2.03
N GLU A 87 -21.16 9.52 1.23
CA GLU A 87 -20.72 8.20 0.70
C GLU A 87 -19.82 7.42 1.68
N ALA A 88 -19.50 7.97 2.85
CA ALA A 88 -18.49 7.42 3.77
C ALA A 88 -18.70 5.95 4.15
N ARG A 89 -19.96 5.47 4.17
CA ARG A 89 -20.27 4.08 4.51
C ARG A 89 -19.97 3.08 3.39
N ARG A 90 -19.74 3.56 2.17
CA ARG A 90 -19.38 2.75 1.01
C ARG A 90 -17.85 2.55 0.89
N GLY A 91 -17.07 3.38 1.58
CA GLY A 91 -15.60 3.34 1.54
C GLY A 91 -14.97 2.85 2.84
N VAL A 92 -13.75 2.35 2.75
CA VAL A 92 -12.92 1.98 3.92
C VAL A 92 -12.35 3.19 4.66
N GLY A 93 -12.30 4.37 4.01
CA GLY A 93 -11.79 5.60 4.57
C GLY A 93 -11.73 6.72 3.54
N LEU A 94 -11.31 7.90 4.00
CA LEU A 94 -11.03 9.06 3.15
C LEU A 94 -9.54 9.22 2.92
N LYS A 95 -9.11 9.33 1.68
CA LYS A 95 -7.71 9.61 1.31
C LYS A 95 -7.50 11.09 1.00
N LEU A 96 -6.52 11.68 1.67
CA LEU A 96 -6.03 13.03 1.47
C LEU A 96 -4.67 12.98 0.75
N TYR A 97 -4.44 13.90 -0.19
CA TYR A 97 -3.15 14.12 -0.82
C TYR A 97 -2.70 15.55 -0.52
N LEU A 98 -1.72 15.73 0.35
CA LEU A 98 -1.24 17.05 0.77
C LEU A 98 -0.02 17.51 -0.02
N ASP A 99 0.71 16.58 -0.63
CA ASP A 99 1.84 16.83 -1.49
C ASP A 99 1.57 16.41 -2.93
N ALA A 100 2.45 16.82 -3.84
CA ALA A 100 2.32 16.48 -5.25
C ALA A 100 2.69 15.01 -5.49
N THR A 101 1.74 14.27 -6.06
CA THR A 101 1.89 12.87 -6.44
C THR A 101 1.28 12.65 -7.82
N PHE A 102 1.09 11.39 -8.23
CA PHE A 102 0.43 11.08 -9.49
C PHE A 102 -1.09 11.33 -9.40
N GLY A 103 -1.63 12.22 -10.26
CA GLY A 103 -3.06 12.58 -10.32
C GLY A 103 -3.36 13.97 -9.73
N ASP A 104 -4.62 14.37 -9.83
CA ASP A 104 -5.07 15.76 -9.59
C ASP A 104 -5.77 15.97 -8.23
N LEU A 105 -5.60 15.04 -7.28
CA LEU A 105 -6.29 15.09 -5.98
C LEU A 105 -5.54 15.90 -4.91
N LYS A 106 -4.49 16.64 -5.26
CA LYS A 106 -3.78 17.47 -4.27
C LYS A 106 -4.72 18.53 -3.66
N LEU A 107 -4.82 18.52 -2.31
CA LEU A 107 -5.54 19.53 -1.55
C LEU A 107 -4.66 20.78 -1.35
N PRO A 108 -5.02 21.93 -1.93
CA PRO A 108 -4.32 23.17 -1.66
C PRO A 108 -4.86 23.84 -0.39
N GLY A 109 -3.98 24.02 0.59
CA GLY A 109 -4.27 24.86 1.77
C GLY A 109 -5.06 24.20 2.90
N LEU A 110 -5.13 24.93 4.01
CA LEU A 110 -5.71 24.46 5.26
C LEU A 110 -7.24 24.40 5.25
N ASP A 111 -7.91 25.29 4.53
CA ASP A 111 -9.38 25.37 4.54
C ASP A 111 -10.02 24.08 4.03
N ALA A 112 -9.51 23.54 2.91
CA ALA A 112 -9.98 22.27 2.37
C ALA A 112 -9.67 21.09 3.32
N LEU A 113 -8.49 21.10 3.93
CA LEU A 113 -8.09 20.08 4.90
C LEU A 113 -9.05 20.07 6.10
N VAL A 114 -9.28 21.22 6.72
CA VAL A 114 -10.19 21.38 7.87
C VAL A 114 -11.61 20.97 7.50
N ALA A 115 -12.11 21.41 6.35
CA ALA A 115 -13.46 21.04 5.88
C ALA A 115 -13.67 19.52 5.78
N HIS A 116 -12.65 18.77 5.32
CA HIS A 116 -12.72 17.31 5.28
C HIS A 116 -12.67 16.67 6.66
N PHE A 117 -11.83 17.17 7.57
CA PHE A 117 -11.77 16.67 8.94
C PHE A 117 -13.07 16.89 9.71
N ASP A 118 -13.74 18.02 9.48
CA ASP A 118 -15.02 18.37 10.12
C ASP A 118 -16.20 17.58 9.55
N ALA A 119 -16.25 17.39 8.22
CA ALA A 119 -17.36 16.73 7.55
C ALA A 119 -17.31 15.19 7.61
N TRP A 120 -16.11 14.58 7.62
CA TRP A 120 -15.96 13.13 7.55
C TRP A 120 -16.35 12.43 8.86
N PRO A 121 -17.18 11.37 8.85
CA PRO A 121 -17.61 10.66 10.05
C PRO A 121 -16.43 10.21 10.92
N LYS A 122 -16.54 10.42 12.25
CA LYS A 122 -15.44 10.16 13.20
C LYS A 122 -15.12 8.69 13.37
N ASP A 123 -16.07 7.81 13.08
CA ASP A 123 -15.95 6.34 13.12
C ASP A 123 -15.30 5.76 11.83
N ARG A 124 -14.95 6.62 10.87
CA ARG A 124 -14.30 6.22 9.62
C ARG A 124 -12.89 6.80 9.50
N PRO A 125 -11.90 6.00 9.09
CA PRO A 125 -10.52 6.45 8.97
C PRO A 125 -10.35 7.61 8.00
N ILE A 126 -9.38 8.49 8.30
CA ILE A 126 -8.76 9.41 7.35
C ILE A 126 -7.32 8.98 7.18
N VAL A 127 -6.87 8.83 5.93
CA VAL A 127 -5.48 8.48 5.59
C VAL A 127 -4.86 9.58 4.74
N ALA A 128 -3.60 9.90 4.94
CA ALA A 128 -2.97 11.04 4.30
C ALA A 128 -1.63 10.70 3.65
N HIS A 129 -1.49 11.03 2.36
CA HIS A 129 -0.20 11.25 1.75
C HIS A 129 0.28 12.63 2.22
N ALA A 130 1.30 12.65 3.06
CA ALA A 130 1.84 13.86 3.66
C ALA A 130 3.35 13.69 3.89
N GLU A 131 4.13 14.64 3.39
CA GLU A 131 5.58 14.65 3.53
C GLU A 131 6.02 15.82 4.41
N GLU A 132 7.05 15.62 5.23
CA GLU A 132 7.70 16.67 6.05
C GLU A 132 6.72 17.56 6.85
N GLN A 133 6.58 18.82 6.45
CA GLN A 133 5.72 19.80 7.13
C GLN A 133 4.24 19.42 7.03
N GLN A 134 3.84 18.78 5.95
CA GLN A 134 2.44 18.34 5.79
C GLN A 134 2.09 17.21 6.76
N THR A 135 3.05 16.36 7.13
CA THR A 135 2.87 15.36 8.19
C THR A 135 2.52 16.03 9.52
N ALA A 136 3.24 17.10 9.90
CA ALA A 136 2.93 17.85 11.11
C ALA A 136 1.56 18.55 11.01
N ALA A 137 1.25 19.14 9.85
CA ALA A 137 -0.01 19.85 9.61
C ALA A 137 -1.21 18.91 9.71
N VAL A 138 -1.15 17.71 9.11
CA VAL A 138 -2.27 16.77 9.16
C VAL A 138 -2.48 16.18 10.56
N ILE A 139 -1.41 15.92 11.31
CA ILE A 139 -1.50 15.47 12.71
C ILE A 139 -2.18 16.56 13.57
N LEU A 140 -1.78 17.82 13.41
CA LEU A 140 -2.39 18.93 14.14
C LEU A 140 -3.87 19.11 13.76
N ALA A 141 -4.20 19.05 12.45
CA ALA A 141 -5.59 19.16 11.99
C ALA A 141 -6.46 18.04 12.57
N ALA A 142 -5.97 16.80 12.58
CA ALA A 142 -6.66 15.67 13.19
C ALA A 142 -6.90 15.89 14.69
N GLN A 143 -5.89 16.35 15.43
CA GLN A 143 -6.00 16.65 16.86
C GLN A 143 -7.04 17.74 17.13
N LEU A 144 -7.05 18.83 16.37
CA LEU A 144 -8.02 19.92 16.50
C LEU A 144 -9.45 19.46 16.18
N ALA A 145 -9.61 18.56 15.24
CA ALA A 145 -10.90 17.93 14.91
C ALA A 145 -11.32 16.83 15.91
N GLY A 146 -10.50 16.52 16.92
CA GLY A 146 -10.78 15.50 17.94
C GLY A 146 -10.89 14.09 17.35
N ARG A 147 -10.00 13.70 16.42
CA ARG A 147 -9.99 12.39 15.76
C ARG A 147 -8.58 11.92 15.42
N GLY A 148 -8.46 10.65 14.99
CA GLY A 148 -7.21 10.09 14.51
C GLY A 148 -6.95 10.34 13.02
N VAL A 149 -5.68 10.15 12.63
CA VAL A 149 -5.22 10.13 11.24
C VAL A 149 -4.21 9.00 11.02
N HIS A 150 -4.25 8.39 9.84
CA HIS A 150 -3.25 7.43 9.41
C HIS A 150 -2.33 8.09 8.38
N VAL A 151 -1.02 8.10 8.66
CA VAL A 151 0.01 8.67 7.77
C VAL A 151 0.52 7.58 6.86
N CYS A 152 0.33 7.76 5.55
CA CYS A 152 0.74 6.79 4.54
C CYS A 152 2.26 6.80 4.34
N HIS A 153 2.82 5.65 3.94
CA HIS A 153 4.18 5.43 3.38
C HIS A 153 5.26 6.38 3.96
N VAL A 154 5.38 6.41 5.29
CA VAL A 154 6.42 7.21 5.98
C VAL A 154 7.80 6.82 5.46
N ALA A 155 8.59 7.81 5.05
CA ALA A 155 9.87 7.59 4.38
C ALA A 155 11.07 8.20 5.12
N ARG A 156 10.84 9.20 5.97
CA ARG A 156 11.92 10.00 6.59
C ARG A 156 12.05 9.74 8.08
N ARG A 157 13.29 9.86 8.57
CA ARG A 157 13.60 9.88 10.00
C ARG A 157 12.79 10.93 10.75
N SER A 158 12.71 12.16 10.24
CA SER A 158 11.99 13.26 10.88
C SER A 158 10.51 12.97 11.05
N GLU A 159 9.89 12.27 10.10
CA GLU A 159 8.48 11.91 10.11
C GLU A 159 8.18 10.82 11.16
N ILE A 160 8.95 9.73 11.17
CA ILE A 160 8.73 8.64 12.12
C ILE A 160 9.01 9.10 13.56
N GLU A 161 10.04 9.94 13.79
CA GLU A 161 10.31 10.52 15.09
C GLU A 161 9.21 11.51 15.52
N LEU A 162 8.63 12.27 14.60
CA LEU A 162 7.49 13.15 14.89
C LEU A 162 6.26 12.32 15.31
N ILE A 163 5.95 11.25 14.58
CA ILE A 163 4.83 10.36 14.90
C ILE A 163 5.03 9.71 16.27
N ARG A 164 6.23 9.24 16.61
CA ARG A 164 6.56 8.73 17.94
C ARG A 164 6.23 9.77 19.03
N ARG A 165 6.75 10.99 18.89
CA ARG A 165 6.51 12.07 19.84
C ARG A 165 5.03 12.47 19.93
N ALA A 166 4.30 12.41 18.83
CA ALA A 166 2.86 12.67 18.82
C ALA A 166 2.12 11.62 19.69
N ARG A 167 2.44 10.32 19.51
CA ARG A 167 1.86 9.23 20.30
C ARG A 167 2.21 9.32 21.79
N GLU A 168 3.46 9.64 22.12
CA GLU A 168 3.90 9.85 23.51
C GLU A 168 3.11 10.96 24.21
N ARG A 169 2.52 11.88 23.46
CA ARG A 169 1.61 12.94 23.94
C ARG A 169 0.14 12.58 23.86
N GLY A 170 -0.19 11.33 23.55
CA GLY A 170 -1.56 10.82 23.47
C GLY A 170 -2.32 11.19 22.21
N LEU A 171 -1.66 11.67 21.14
CA LEU A 171 -2.31 11.91 19.87
C LEU A 171 -2.61 10.58 19.16
N ASN A 172 -3.81 10.48 18.59
CA ASN A 172 -4.24 9.30 17.84
C ASN A 172 -3.70 9.34 16.41
N VAL A 173 -2.47 8.84 16.23
CA VAL A 173 -1.79 8.77 14.93
C VAL A 173 -1.34 7.35 14.68
N SER A 174 -1.67 6.81 13.52
CA SER A 174 -1.11 5.55 13.01
C SER A 174 -0.32 5.80 11.72
N CYS A 175 0.54 4.88 11.34
CA CYS A 175 1.32 5.01 10.12
C CYS A 175 1.65 3.69 9.45
N GLU A 176 1.97 3.78 8.18
CA GLU A 176 2.47 2.67 7.38
C GLU A 176 3.83 2.98 6.75
N VAL A 177 4.59 1.93 6.43
CA VAL A 177 5.82 2.02 5.64
C VAL A 177 5.78 1.03 4.49
N CYS A 178 6.52 1.35 3.41
CA CYS A 178 6.61 0.49 2.24
C CYS A 178 7.95 -0.24 2.18
N PRO A 179 7.99 -1.45 1.56
CA PRO A 179 9.25 -2.18 1.39
C PRO A 179 10.33 -1.33 0.74
N HIS A 180 9.99 -0.58 -0.30
CA HIS A 180 10.99 0.23 -1.01
C HIS A 180 11.63 1.32 -0.13
N HIS A 181 10.95 1.85 0.90
CA HIS A 181 11.54 2.80 1.85
C HIS A 181 12.38 2.15 2.96
N LEU A 182 12.33 0.82 3.09
CA LEU A 182 13.12 0.06 4.06
C LEU A 182 14.28 -0.71 3.44
N PHE A 183 14.16 -1.04 2.14
CA PHE A 183 15.16 -1.87 1.44
C PHE A 183 15.99 -1.08 0.44
N LEU A 184 15.53 0.09 -0.02
CA LEU A 184 16.20 0.92 -1.01
C LEU A 184 16.54 2.31 -0.46
N ILE A 185 17.62 2.89 -0.99
CA ILE A 185 18.00 4.28 -0.77
C ILE A 185 17.98 5.06 -2.09
N GLU A 186 18.23 6.36 -2.06
CA GLU A 186 18.27 7.25 -3.22
C GLU A 186 18.92 6.59 -4.45
N GLY A 187 18.26 6.76 -5.61
CA GLY A 187 18.70 6.15 -6.87
C GLY A 187 18.37 4.66 -7.00
N ALA A 188 17.41 4.15 -6.22
CA ALA A 188 17.01 2.74 -6.16
C ALA A 188 18.15 1.76 -5.85
N ARG A 189 19.15 2.24 -5.11
CA ARG A 189 20.25 1.39 -4.62
C ARG A 189 19.78 0.61 -3.39
N PRO A 190 20.29 -0.62 -3.19
CA PRO A 190 19.99 -1.36 -1.97
C PRO A 190 20.52 -0.61 -0.75
N ALA A 191 19.75 -0.61 0.35
CA ALA A 191 20.25 -0.17 1.64
C ALA A 191 21.38 -1.11 2.10
N ARG A 192 22.34 -0.56 2.85
CA ARG A 192 23.59 -1.23 3.27
C ARG A 192 23.38 -2.66 3.78
N GLN A 193 22.36 -2.88 4.61
CA GLN A 193 22.04 -4.19 5.19
C GLN A 193 21.55 -5.21 4.17
N PHE A 194 21.21 -4.79 2.95
CA PHE A 194 20.65 -5.64 1.89
C PHE A 194 21.50 -5.69 0.62
N GLU A 195 22.68 -5.06 0.60
CA GLU A 195 23.59 -5.08 -0.56
C GLU A 195 23.95 -6.48 -1.03
N ALA A 196 24.07 -7.42 -0.09
CA ALA A 196 24.38 -8.81 -0.43
C ALA A 196 23.27 -9.50 -1.22
N LEU A 197 22.00 -9.16 -0.95
CA LEU A 197 20.82 -9.71 -1.64
C LEU A 197 20.72 -9.22 -3.09
N ALA A 198 21.20 -8.01 -3.34
CA ALA A 198 21.17 -7.37 -4.66
C ALA A 198 22.41 -7.66 -5.51
N ARG A 199 23.34 -8.50 -5.03
CA ARG A 199 24.60 -8.79 -5.75
C ARG A 199 24.32 -9.51 -7.06
N GLY A 200 24.62 -8.88 -8.18
CA GLY A 200 24.35 -9.39 -9.52
C GLY A 200 22.92 -9.16 -10.04
N ALA A 201 22.06 -8.54 -9.23
CA ALA A 201 20.73 -8.15 -9.63
C ALA A 201 20.74 -6.95 -10.62
N ARG A 202 19.61 -6.74 -11.27
CA ARG A 202 19.45 -5.58 -12.16
C ARG A 202 19.46 -4.28 -11.36
N ALA A 203 20.37 -3.38 -11.70
CA ALA A 203 20.40 -2.03 -11.14
C ALA A 203 19.40 -1.15 -11.90
N TRP A 204 18.44 -0.60 -11.18
CA TRP A 204 17.51 0.38 -11.71
C TRP A 204 18.00 1.81 -11.41
N SER A 205 17.76 2.76 -12.30
CA SER A 205 18.14 4.16 -12.13
C SER A 205 17.23 5.09 -12.92
N GLY A 206 17.42 6.40 -12.77
CA GLY A 206 16.61 7.41 -13.47
C GLY A 206 15.12 7.25 -13.17
N ALA A 207 14.30 7.18 -14.19
CA ALA A 207 12.86 7.06 -14.08
C ALA A 207 12.37 5.84 -13.28
N TYR A 208 13.11 4.74 -13.33
CA TYR A 208 12.82 3.54 -12.56
C TYR A 208 13.16 3.67 -11.05
N ALA A 209 13.80 4.75 -10.63
CA ALA A 209 14.03 5.08 -9.23
C ALA A 209 13.03 6.12 -8.68
N GLU A 210 12.11 6.62 -9.53
CA GLU A 210 11.15 7.64 -9.14
C GLU A 210 9.90 7.04 -8.49
N VAL A 211 9.65 7.44 -7.23
CA VAL A 211 8.49 7.10 -6.40
C VAL A 211 8.12 8.32 -5.54
N ARG A 212 6.95 8.36 -4.96
CA ARG A 212 6.50 9.39 -4.00
C ARG A 212 5.89 8.73 -2.76
N PRO A 213 6.43 9.07 -1.55
CA PRO A 213 7.65 9.87 -1.29
C PRO A 213 8.87 9.29 -1.97
N ARG A 214 9.87 10.15 -2.23
CA ARG A 214 11.12 9.68 -2.83
C ARG A 214 11.85 8.71 -1.91
N LEU A 215 12.69 7.87 -2.49
CA LEU A 215 13.65 7.08 -1.73
C LEU A 215 14.62 8.02 -1.00
N GLN A 216 14.91 7.70 0.24
CA GLN A 216 15.66 8.57 1.14
C GLN A 216 17.09 8.07 1.38
N THR A 217 17.79 8.72 2.30
CA THR A 217 19.17 8.37 2.65
C THR A 217 19.25 7.07 3.47
N GLN A 218 20.44 6.50 3.60
CA GLN A 218 20.69 5.37 4.50
C GLN A 218 20.30 5.68 5.95
N ALA A 219 20.51 6.91 6.42
CA ALA A 219 20.16 7.32 7.77
C ALA A 219 18.64 7.33 8.00
N ASP A 220 17.83 7.64 6.98
CA ASP A 220 16.37 7.54 7.06
C ASP A 220 15.92 6.08 7.12
N VAL A 221 16.49 5.22 6.28
CA VAL A 221 16.24 3.77 6.32
C VAL A 221 16.58 3.18 7.69
N ASP A 222 17.77 3.51 8.23
CA ASP A 222 18.19 3.04 9.55
C ASP A 222 17.22 3.52 10.65
N ALA A 223 16.72 4.75 10.55
CA ALA A 223 15.73 5.28 11.49
C ALA A 223 14.37 4.58 11.40
N LEU A 224 13.89 4.24 10.20
CA LEU A 224 12.65 3.47 10.04
C LEU A 224 12.79 2.08 10.68
N TRP A 225 13.89 1.37 10.44
CA TRP A 225 14.17 0.07 11.07
C TRP A 225 14.28 0.16 12.59
N ALA A 226 14.88 1.23 13.13
CA ALA A 226 15.00 1.46 14.58
C ALA A 226 13.66 1.83 15.24
N ASN A 227 12.63 2.18 14.47
CA ASN A 227 11.32 2.60 14.96
C ASN A 227 10.18 1.65 14.52
N LEU A 228 10.46 0.36 14.33
CA LEU A 228 9.45 -0.64 13.95
C LEU A 228 8.23 -0.66 14.89
N ASP A 229 8.44 -0.41 16.18
CA ASP A 229 7.39 -0.33 17.20
C ASP A 229 6.39 0.81 16.97
N VAL A 230 6.77 1.85 16.23
CA VAL A 230 5.90 2.96 15.83
C VAL A 230 5.08 2.63 14.57
N ILE A 231 5.54 1.69 13.75
CA ILE A 231 4.91 1.35 12.47
C ILE A 231 3.76 0.39 12.72
N ASP A 232 2.54 0.79 12.34
CA ASP A 232 1.33 -0.03 12.51
C ASP A 232 1.07 -0.98 11.35
N CYS A 233 1.39 -0.57 10.13
CA CYS A 233 1.14 -1.34 8.92
C CYS A 233 2.36 -1.40 8.02
N PHE A 234 2.52 -2.54 7.35
CA PHE A 234 3.29 -2.66 6.13
C PHE A 234 2.33 -2.56 4.95
N ALA A 235 2.63 -1.65 4.03
CA ALA A 235 1.86 -1.40 2.82
C ALA A 235 2.79 -1.44 1.62
N THR A 236 2.29 -1.81 0.44
CA THR A 236 3.16 -1.83 -0.73
C THR A 236 3.26 -0.49 -1.41
N ASP A 237 2.24 0.35 -1.30
CA ASP A 237 2.01 1.47 -2.22
C ASP A 237 2.20 1.00 -3.68
N HIS A 238 1.65 -0.21 -3.98
CA HIS A 238 1.69 -0.75 -5.34
C HIS A 238 1.11 0.27 -6.30
N ALA A 239 1.99 0.90 -7.07
CA ALA A 239 1.66 1.97 -8.00
C ALA A 239 2.24 1.66 -9.38
N PRO A 240 1.63 0.69 -10.10
CA PRO A 240 2.18 0.16 -11.33
C PRO A 240 2.13 1.18 -12.47
N HIS A 241 3.22 1.20 -13.24
CA HIS A 241 3.35 1.88 -14.51
C HIS A 241 4.08 0.95 -15.46
N THR A 242 3.68 0.95 -16.73
CA THR A 242 4.33 0.12 -17.74
C THR A 242 5.78 0.57 -17.99
N MET A 243 6.63 -0.33 -18.52
CA MET A 243 7.99 0.04 -18.89
C MET A 243 8.01 1.19 -19.90
N ALA A 244 7.09 1.19 -20.88
CA ALA A 244 6.97 2.26 -21.87
C ALA A 244 6.66 3.63 -21.22
N GLU A 245 5.85 3.67 -20.16
CA GLU A 245 5.60 4.90 -19.42
C GLU A 245 6.82 5.35 -18.61
N LYS A 246 7.54 4.42 -17.99
CA LYS A 246 8.80 4.71 -17.29
C LYS A 246 9.90 5.24 -18.23
N GLU A 247 9.87 4.86 -19.50
CA GLU A 247 10.81 5.28 -20.56
C GLU A 247 10.33 6.52 -21.33
N SER A 248 9.16 7.08 -20.97
CA SER A 248 8.62 8.28 -21.59
C SER A 248 9.39 9.56 -21.21
N GLN A 249 9.10 10.66 -21.89
CA GLN A 249 9.70 11.98 -21.59
C GLN A 249 9.28 12.52 -20.20
N THR A 250 8.12 12.08 -19.68
CA THR A 250 7.58 12.47 -18.38
C THR A 250 7.22 11.22 -17.58
N PRO A 251 8.21 10.46 -17.10
CA PRO A 251 7.98 9.20 -16.42
C PRO A 251 7.22 9.39 -15.11
N PRO A 252 6.10 8.67 -14.92
CA PRO A 252 5.34 8.78 -13.70
C PRO A 252 6.05 8.09 -12.53
N PRO A 253 5.95 8.64 -11.30
CA PRO A 253 6.48 8.00 -10.09
C PRO A 253 5.60 6.82 -9.68
N GLY A 254 6.23 5.76 -9.17
CA GLY A 254 5.55 4.58 -8.61
C GLY A 254 6.26 3.28 -8.92
N PHE A 255 6.09 2.30 -8.02
CA PHE A 255 6.67 0.96 -8.12
C PHE A 255 5.58 -0.11 -8.05
N PRO A 256 5.69 -1.23 -8.77
CA PRO A 256 4.94 -2.44 -8.46
C PRO A 256 5.55 -3.10 -7.20
N GLY A 257 4.72 -3.52 -6.25
CA GLY A 257 5.20 -4.02 -4.95
C GLY A 257 4.49 -5.26 -4.41
N LEU A 258 3.26 -5.57 -4.87
CA LEU A 258 2.42 -6.62 -4.28
C LEU A 258 3.11 -7.99 -4.19
N GLU A 259 3.73 -8.46 -5.26
CA GLU A 259 4.30 -9.81 -5.33
C GLU A 259 5.67 -9.95 -4.64
N THR A 260 6.32 -8.84 -4.32
CA THR A 260 7.65 -8.84 -3.69
C THR A 260 7.64 -8.47 -2.21
N ALA A 261 6.56 -7.87 -1.70
CA ALA A 261 6.50 -7.35 -0.34
C ALA A 261 6.68 -8.46 0.72
N LEU A 262 5.82 -9.48 0.73
CA LEU A 262 5.94 -10.56 1.72
C LEU A 262 7.29 -11.28 1.65
N PRO A 263 7.81 -11.68 0.48
CA PRO A 263 9.15 -12.26 0.38
C PRO A 263 10.28 -11.36 0.92
N LEU A 264 10.21 -10.04 0.73
CA LEU A 264 11.15 -9.10 1.34
C LEU A 264 11.07 -9.12 2.87
N TRP A 265 9.86 -9.12 3.44
CA TRP A 265 9.68 -9.23 4.88
C TRP A 265 10.16 -10.57 5.43
N LEU A 266 9.88 -11.70 4.75
CA LEU A 266 10.37 -13.02 5.13
C LEU A 266 11.90 -13.08 5.07
N THR A 267 12.51 -12.45 4.06
CA THR A 267 13.97 -12.32 3.95
C THR A 267 14.55 -11.50 5.11
N ALA A 268 13.90 -10.39 5.50
CA ALA A 268 14.31 -9.60 6.65
C ALA A 268 14.13 -10.37 7.98
N ALA A 269 13.06 -11.17 8.08
CA ALA A 269 12.86 -12.04 9.24
C ALA A 269 13.95 -13.12 9.34
N HIS A 270 14.34 -13.73 8.22
CA HIS A 270 15.45 -14.67 8.17
C HIS A 270 16.80 -14.02 8.56
N ALA A 271 16.98 -12.76 8.23
CA ALA A 271 18.14 -11.96 8.64
C ALA A 271 18.06 -11.48 10.12
N GLY A 272 16.99 -11.78 10.84
CA GLY A 272 16.81 -11.39 12.24
C GLY A 272 16.48 -9.90 12.47
N LEU A 273 16.07 -9.18 11.42
CA LEU A 273 15.69 -7.76 11.51
C LEU A 273 14.25 -7.55 12.01
N LEU A 274 13.39 -8.56 11.87
CA LEU A 274 12.04 -8.61 12.42
C LEU A 274 11.62 -10.07 12.64
N SER A 275 10.49 -10.29 13.30
CA SER A 275 9.91 -11.61 13.53
C SER A 275 8.73 -11.89 12.60
N LEU A 276 8.27 -13.14 12.53
CA LEU A 276 7.04 -13.49 11.84
C LEU A 276 5.82 -12.82 12.50
N ASP A 277 5.83 -12.68 13.82
CA ASP A 277 4.79 -11.96 14.57
C ASP A 277 4.75 -10.48 14.18
N ASP A 278 5.91 -9.86 13.90
CA ASP A 278 5.97 -8.50 13.37
C ASP A 278 5.31 -8.36 12.00
N ILE A 279 5.47 -9.35 11.12
CA ILE A 279 4.79 -9.39 9.82
C ILE A 279 3.28 -9.51 10.01
N ILE A 280 2.82 -10.47 10.85
CA ILE A 280 1.40 -10.67 11.15
C ILE A 280 0.80 -9.41 11.79
N ALA A 281 1.50 -8.80 12.74
CA ALA A 281 1.05 -7.58 13.39
C ALA A 281 0.80 -6.45 12.40
N ARG A 282 1.66 -6.28 11.38
CA ARG A 282 1.63 -5.14 10.46
C ARG A 282 0.94 -5.42 9.12
N MET A 283 0.77 -6.68 8.73
CA MET A 283 0.04 -7.05 7.50
C MET A 283 -1.32 -7.71 7.78
N HIS A 284 -1.69 -7.95 9.03
CA HIS A 284 -2.99 -8.51 9.38
C HIS A 284 -3.66 -7.72 10.51
N THR A 285 -3.08 -7.72 11.72
CA THR A 285 -3.73 -7.16 12.92
C THR A 285 -3.85 -5.64 12.86
N GLY A 286 -2.78 -4.95 12.47
CA GLY A 286 -2.73 -3.48 12.36
C GLY A 286 -3.74 -2.94 11.35
N PRO A 287 -3.70 -3.36 10.07
CA PRO A 287 -4.68 -2.94 9.08
C PRO A 287 -6.13 -3.24 9.49
N ARG A 288 -6.41 -4.43 10.02
CA ARG A 288 -7.76 -4.78 10.49
C ARG A 288 -8.27 -3.79 11.55
N ARG A 289 -7.43 -3.50 12.55
CA ARG A 289 -7.77 -2.58 13.64
C ARG A 289 -8.00 -1.16 13.13
N ILE A 290 -7.12 -0.64 12.26
CA ILE A 290 -7.17 0.75 11.78
C ILE A 290 -8.36 0.99 10.85
N PHE A 291 -8.61 0.04 9.95
CA PHE A 291 -9.65 0.16 8.92
C PHE A 291 -10.95 -0.54 9.31
N ASN A 292 -11.05 -1.06 10.55
CA ASN A 292 -12.21 -1.75 11.08
C ASN A 292 -12.71 -2.86 10.16
N LEU A 293 -11.78 -3.72 9.68
CA LEU A 293 -12.08 -4.79 8.73
C LEU A 293 -12.58 -6.05 9.45
N PRO A 294 -13.48 -6.83 8.82
CA PRO A 294 -14.02 -8.05 9.41
C PRO A 294 -12.97 -9.13 9.60
N GLU A 295 -13.23 -10.06 10.52
CA GLU A 295 -12.45 -11.29 10.66
C GLU A 295 -12.72 -12.23 9.49
N GLN A 296 -11.66 -12.91 9.04
CA GLN A 296 -11.74 -13.93 8.00
C GLN A 296 -10.96 -15.19 8.44
N PRO A 297 -11.47 -15.96 9.42
CA PRO A 297 -10.73 -17.06 10.04
C PRO A 297 -10.40 -18.21 9.06
N GLU A 298 -11.16 -18.33 7.97
CA GLU A 298 -10.92 -19.33 6.92
C GLU A 298 -10.08 -18.81 5.76
N THR A 299 -9.40 -17.66 5.96
CA THR A 299 -8.50 -17.05 4.95
C THR A 299 -7.06 -17.19 5.44
N LEU A 300 -6.26 -17.92 4.66
CA LEU A 300 -4.93 -18.36 5.06
C LEU A 300 -3.94 -18.24 3.90
N VAL A 301 -2.67 -18.00 4.25
CA VAL A 301 -1.54 -17.96 3.31
C VAL A 301 -0.51 -19.00 3.73
N GLU A 302 -0.17 -19.92 2.84
CA GLU A 302 0.89 -20.88 3.06
C GLU A 302 2.19 -20.39 2.42
N VAL A 303 3.28 -20.43 3.17
CA VAL A 303 4.60 -20.00 2.73
C VAL A 303 5.64 -21.09 2.97
N ASP A 304 6.53 -21.26 2.02
CA ASP A 304 7.79 -21.97 2.20
C ASP A 304 8.85 -20.96 2.65
N LEU A 305 9.26 -21.03 3.91
CA LEU A 305 10.22 -20.09 4.50
C LEU A 305 11.65 -20.31 3.99
N ASP A 306 11.95 -21.50 3.49
CA ASP A 306 13.29 -21.90 3.07
C ASP A 306 13.53 -21.79 1.55
N ALA A 307 12.47 -21.50 0.79
CA ALA A 307 12.57 -21.33 -0.65
C ALA A 307 13.44 -20.12 -1.02
N ASP A 308 14.56 -20.37 -1.69
CA ASP A 308 15.37 -19.33 -2.33
C ASP A 308 14.83 -19.05 -3.73
N TRP A 309 14.64 -17.78 -4.05
CA TRP A 309 14.19 -17.37 -5.37
C TRP A 309 14.59 -15.92 -5.70
N ALA A 310 14.44 -15.54 -6.96
CA ALA A 310 14.68 -14.17 -7.40
C ALA A 310 13.47 -13.69 -8.20
N PRO A 311 12.92 -12.48 -7.89
CA PRO A 311 11.83 -11.93 -8.66
C PRO A 311 12.24 -11.62 -10.10
N VAL A 312 11.36 -11.99 -11.02
CA VAL A 312 11.47 -11.69 -12.45
C VAL A 312 10.20 -10.97 -12.87
N GLY A 313 10.28 -9.67 -13.14
CA GLY A 313 9.12 -8.83 -13.39
C GLY A 313 8.22 -9.34 -14.51
N ALA A 314 8.79 -9.84 -15.60
CA ALA A 314 8.04 -10.41 -16.72
C ALA A 314 7.24 -11.69 -16.37
N ARG A 315 7.46 -12.28 -15.19
CA ARG A 315 6.73 -13.47 -14.69
C ARG A 315 5.71 -13.12 -13.62
N GLN A 316 5.60 -11.86 -13.25
CA GLN A 316 4.63 -11.39 -12.26
C GLN A 316 3.23 -11.29 -12.88
N GLN A 317 2.21 -11.32 -12.03
CA GLN A 317 0.80 -11.16 -12.40
C GLN A 317 0.47 -9.70 -12.76
N THR A 318 1.20 -8.73 -12.17
CA THR A 318 1.04 -7.31 -12.48
C THR A 318 1.39 -6.99 -13.92
N ARG A 319 0.61 -6.13 -14.57
CA ARG A 319 0.89 -5.64 -15.94
C ARG A 319 2.14 -4.77 -16.05
N ALA A 320 2.66 -4.27 -14.95
CA ALA A 320 3.89 -3.49 -14.95
C ALA A 320 5.05 -4.25 -15.60
N ALA A 321 5.11 -5.56 -15.44
CA ALA A 321 6.12 -6.48 -15.98
C ALA A 321 7.56 -6.12 -15.59
N TRP A 322 7.76 -5.44 -14.47
CA TRP A 322 9.04 -5.11 -13.87
C TRP A 322 8.89 -4.97 -12.35
N THR A 323 10.00 -4.99 -11.63
CA THR A 323 10.04 -4.74 -10.19
C THR A 323 11.34 -4.06 -9.81
N PRO A 324 11.34 -3.13 -8.82
CA PRO A 324 12.59 -2.52 -8.35
C PRO A 324 13.54 -3.53 -7.69
N PHE A 325 13.06 -4.73 -7.38
CA PHE A 325 13.81 -5.84 -6.77
C PHE A 325 14.19 -6.94 -7.76
N GLU A 326 14.23 -6.65 -9.06
CA GLU A 326 14.56 -7.61 -10.13
C GLU A 326 15.88 -8.32 -9.86
N GLY A 327 15.83 -9.66 -9.73
CA GLY A 327 16.99 -10.50 -9.52
C GLY A 327 17.60 -10.47 -8.10
N TRP A 328 16.93 -9.84 -7.11
CA TRP A 328 17.38 -9.94 -5.72
C TRP A 328 17.26 -11.37 -5.21
N ALA A 329 18.26 -11.82 -4.47
CA ALA A 329 18.22 -13.13 -3.81
C ALA A 329 17.29 -13.05 -2.57
N LEU A 330 16.02 -13.41 -2.75
CA LEU A 330 15.02 -13.41 -1.68
C LEU A 330 14.83 -14.80 -1.11
N ARG A 331 14.37 -14.85 0.14
CA ARG A 331 14.04 -16.07 0.85
C ARG A 331 12.61 -16.04 1.36
N GLY A 332 11.92 -17.16 1.15
CA GLY A 332 10.49 -17.30 1.46
C GLY A 332 9.61 -17.02 0.26
N ARG A 333 8.67 -17.94 -0.02
CA ARG A 333 7.76 -17.87 -1.16
C ARG A 333 6.35 -18.30 -0.76
N VAL A 334 5.35 -17.62 -1.30
CA VAL A 334 3.94 -18.05 -1.19
C VAL A 334 3.75 -19.32 -2.03
N THR A 335 3.22 -20.36 -1.41
CA THR A 335 2.96 -21.65 -2.04
C THR A 335 1.48 -21.91 -2.25
N GLU A 336 0.61 -21.35 -1.41
CA GLU A 336 -0.84 -21.49 -1.54
C GLU A 336 -1.55 -20.33 -0.86
N VAL A 337 -2.70 -19.92 -1.41
CA VAL A 337 -3.62 -19.00 -0.74
C VAL A 337 -5.02 -19.59 -0.72
N THR A 338 -5.60 -19.64 0.49
CA THR A 338 -7.00 -19.96 0.74
C THR A 338 -7.75 -18.67 1.10
N LEU A 339 -8.82 -18.35 0.40
CA LEU A 339 -9.69 -17.20 0.66
C LEU A 339 -11.09 -17.67 0.96
N ARG A 340 -11.59 -17.39 2.18
CA ARG A 340 -12.91 -17.83 2.66
C ARG A 340 -13.13 -19.35 2.45
N GLY A 341 -12.17 -20.15 2.90
CA GLY A 341 -12.22 -21.62 2.83
C GLY A 341 -11.99 -22.23 1.43
N ARG A 342 -11.79 -21.41 0.40
CA ARG A 342 -11.51 -21.88 -0.95
C ARG A 342 -10.05 -21.59 -1.36
N ARG A 343 -9.37 -22.58 -1.91
CA ARG A 343 -8.06 -22.42 -2.53
C ARG A 343 -8.20 -21.53 -3.77
N VAL A 344 -7.49 -20.39 -3.79
CA VAL A 344 -7.58 -19.37 -4.86
C VAL A 344 -6.26 -19.19 -5.63
N TYR A 345 -5.14 -19.66 -5.04
CA TYR A 345 -3.81 -19.64 -5.65
C TYR A 345 -3.03 -20.89 -5.25
N ASP A 346 -2.26 -21.49 -6.17
CA ASP A 346 -1.53 -22.75 -5.96
C ASP A 346 0.01 -22.61 -6.00
N GLY A 347 0.52 -21.39 -5.93
CA GLY A 347 1.95 -21.07 -6.06
C GLY A 347 2.36 -20.65 -7.49
N GLU A 348 1.48 -20.85 -8.47
CA GLU A 348 1.70 -20.51 -9.88
C GLU A 348 0.46 -19.88 -10.53
N ASN A 349 -0.72 -20.44 -10.30
CA ASN A 349 -1.95 -20.09 -11.00
C ASN A 349 -3.03 -19.53 -10.08
N ILE A 350 -3.81 -18.57 -10.57
CA ILE A 350 -5.05 -18.14 -9.97
C ILE A 350 -6.15 -19.14 -10.30
N LEU A 351 -6.80 -19.70 -9.27
CA LEU A 351 -7.75 -20.82 -9.39
C LEU A 351 -9.22 -20.38 -9.37
N VAL A 352 -9.48 -19.08 -9.37
CA VAL A 352 -10.83 -18.51 -9.34
C VAL A 352 -11.05 -17.58 -10.52
N GLN A 353 -12.32 -17.40 -10.87
CA GLN A 353 -12.68 -16.50 -11.97
C GLN A 353 -12.78 -15.04 -11.49
N PRO A 354 -12.57 -14.05 -12.37
CA PRO A 354 -12.90 -12.67 -12.10
C PRO A 354 -14.29 -12.50 -11.49
N GLY A 355 -14.43 -11.61 -10.51
CA GLY A 355 -15.64 -11.41 -9.73
C GLY A 355 -15.77 -12.30 -8.49
N TYR A 356 -14.75 -13.10 -8.15
CA TYR A 356 -14.73 -13.89 -6.93
C TYR A 356 -14.49 -13.03 -5.66
N GLY A 357 -13.76 -11.93 -5.78
CA GLY A 357 -13.46 -11.01 -4.68
C GLY A 357 -14.70 -10.29 -4.17
N HIS A 358 -14.75 -10.03 -2.85
CA HIS A 358 -15.83 -9.31 -2.20
C HIS A 358 -15.36 -7.95 -1.68
N ASN A 359 -16.25 -6.95 -1.71
CA ASN A 359 -16.02 -5.72 -0.96
C ASN A 359 -16.14 -6.01 0.54
N VAL A 360 -15.10 -5.66 1.32
CA VAL A 360 -15.08 -5.88 2.78
C VAL A 360 -15.86 -4.81 3.56
N VAL A 361 -16.34 -3.79 2.88
CA VAL A 361 -17.26 -2.77 3.40
C VAL A 361 -18.64 -3.11 2.84
N GLY A 362 -19.36 -3.95 3.58
CA GLY A 362 -20.70 -4.40 3.21
C GLY A 362 -21.78 -3.62 3.92
#